data_c551ee566fdccf8df4a7d6aaa5771eb9
#
_entry.id   c551ee566fdccf8df4a7d6aaa5771eb9
#
_cell.length_a   1.000
_cell.length_b   1.000
_cell.length_c   1.000
_cell.angle_alpha   90.00
_cell.angle_beta   90.00
_cell.angle_gamma   90.00
#
_symmetry.space_group_name_H-M   'P 1'
#
loop_
_entity.id
_entity.type
_entity.pdbx_description
1 polymer ?
#
loop_
_entity_poly.entity_id
_entity_poly.type
_entity_poly.pdbx_seq_one_letter_code
_entity_poly.pdbx_strand_id
1 'polypeptide(L)'
;MQGLARGLKIRLLTLIAVALLVVAGLLWWLQSNSAKSPRAHPVDGSAPNSSDKGALRLGFGQGLMLAEQEAAEGCIPAPLFAEDVGDSTASKALAARVVAANEQLQAALLQSAGARQQALGLMLQSTGVMSTQHRDDYAALDALARLAAASSDPVVYAMALRSCSRAWAGPREGGCSEISERGWAQIDPGNAVPWLDLAGEASERDDAAAEAEALHQAASALHVDSDTDSLLAVAQPAMPPGLTPLEQYYVNVRLIGFQAALPLSYYRAVRDCSSAGGDGDGNGESWSDCSAVAQLMVASGRNLLDFSFGLQLGEKLGWPAQRVADLRRERSALMMVELGRPRDLSVPLSCHDAIREMERVRRWSATGELSALRMELRTSGLSVEELATQYEQWEASASSKVRAAAQQATQ
;
A
#
# COMPACT_ATOMS: atom_id res chain seq x y z
N MET A 1 -19.15 5.43 -34.12
CA MET A 1 -19.23 4.94 -32.72
C MET A 1 -18.48 3.61 -32.45
N GLN A 2 -18.17 2.77 -33.47
CA GLN A 2 -17.41 1.51 -33.23
C GLN A 2 -15.90 1.66 -33.01
N GLY A 3 -15.28 2.78 -33.34
CA GLY A 3 -13.83 3.00 -33.14
C GLY A 3 -13.42 3.33 -31.70
N LEU A 4 -14.29 4.00 -30.94
CA LEU A 4 -14.01 4.39 -29.54
C LEU A 4 -14.00 3.19 -28.59
N ALA A 5 -14.86 2.19 -28.83
CA ALA A 5 -14.93 0.97 -28.00
C ALA A 5 -13.70 0.06 -28.16
N ARG A 6 -13.05 0.05 -29.33
CA ARG A 6 -11.81 -0.71 -29.55
C ARG A 6 -10.62 -0.06 -28.84
N GLY A 7 -10.50 1.27 -28.84
CA GLY A 7 -9.42 1.98 -28.16
C GLY A 7 -9.45 1.82 -26.64
N LEU A 8 -10.64 1.77 -26.05
CA LEU A 8 -10.83 1.59 -24.61
C LEU A 8 -10.46 0.16 -24.16
N LYS A 9 -10.86 -0.86 -24.94
CA LYS A 9 -10.49 -2.26 -24.67
C LYS A 9 -8.98 -2.50 -24.75
N ILE A 10 -8.30 -1.90 -25.72
CA ILE A 10 -6.84 -2.03 -25.86
C ILE A 10 -6.13 -1.40 -24.68
N ARG A 11 -6.54 -0.21 -24.23
CA ARG A 11 -5.93 0.47 -23.07
C ARG A 11 -6.18 -0.28 -21.76
N LEU A 12 -7.37 -0.83 -21.56
CA LEU A 12 -7.68 -1.64 -20.38
C LEU A 12 -6.83 -2.93 -20.34
N LEU A 13 -6.71 -3.62 -21.46
CA LEU A 13 -5.85 -4.81 -21.59
C LEU A 13 -4.38 -4.48 -21.36
N THR A 14 -3.91 -3.31 -21.82
CA THR A 14 -2.53 -2.88 -21.59
C THR A 14 -2.29 -2.58 -20.11
N LEU A 15 -3.23 -1.94 -19.41
CA LEU A 15 -3.11 -1.67 -17.97
C LEU A 15 -3.13 -2.96 -17.15
N ILE A 16 -3.99 -3.91 -17.49
CA ILE A 16 -4.02 -5.23 -16.84
C ILE A 16 -2.73 -6.00 -17.13
N ALA A 17 -2.21 -5.95 -18.35
CA ALA A 17 -0.94 -6.60 -18.69
C ALA A 17 0.23 -5.97 -17.96
N VAL A 18 0.27 -4.65 -17.80
CA VAL A 18 1.31 -3.95 -17.02
C VAL A 18 1.21 -4.30 -15.54
N ALA A 19 0.01 -4.31 -14.96
CA ALA A 19 -0.19 -4.72 -13.57
C ALA A 19 0.23 -6.18 -13.34
N LEU A 20 -0.11 -7.08 -14.26
CA LEU A 20 0.32 -8.48 -14.19
C LEU A 20 1.83 -8.64 -14.37
N LEU A 21 2.48 -7.84 -15.22
CA LEU A 21 3.93 -7.84 -15.38
C LEU A 21 4.65 -7.30 -14.14
N VAL A 22 4.11 -6.29 -13.47
CA VAL A 22 4.64 -5.78 -12.20
C VAL A 22 4.51 -6.82 -11.09
N VAL A 23 3.35 -7.45 -10.96
CA VAL A 23 3.13 -8.54 -10.00
C VAL A 23 4.01 -9.76 -10.33
N ALA A 24 4.10 -10.15 -11.60
CA ALA A 24 4.96 -11.25 -12.03
C ALA A 24 6.45 -10.91 -11.83
N GLY A 25 6.87 -9.68 -12.08
CA GLY A 25 8.22 -9.18 -11.81
C GLY A 25 8.55 -9.19 -10.33
N LEU A 26 7.65 -8.76 -9.48
CA LEU A 26 7.77 -8.84 -8.02
C LEU A 26 7.84 -10.30 -7.52
N LEU A 27 7.00 -11.17 -8.04
CA LEU A 27 7.00 -12.59 -7.69
C LEU A 27 8.25 -13.31 -8.19
N TRP A 28 8.71 -13.01 -9.42
CA TRP A 28 9.96 -13.57 -9.98
C TRP A 28 11.17 -13.08 -9.19
N TRP A 29 11.21 -11.81 -8.82
CA TRP A 29 12.27 -11.24 -8.00
C TRP A 29 12.29 -11.82 -6.57
N LEU A 30 11.12 -12.03 -5.95
CA LEU A 30 10.99 -12.72 -4.67
C LEU A 30 11.46 -14.19 -4.76
N GLN A 31 11.16 -14.89 -5.86
CA GLN A 31 11.59 -16.29 -6.06
C GLN A 31 13.08 -16.43 -6.39
N SER A 32 13.66 -15.54 -7.18
CA SER A 32 15.09 -15.61 -7.52
C SER A 32 15.99 -15.37 -6.31
N ASN A 33 15.49 -14.65 -5.30
CA ASN A 33 16.21 -14.45 -4.04
C ASN A 33 15.99 -15.57 -3.01
N SER A 34 14.95 -16.40 -3.16
CA SER A 34 14.66 -17.53 -2.24
C SER A 34 15.47 -18.80 -2.56
N ALA A 35 16.13 -18.89 -3.71
CA ALA A 35 16.77 -20.12 -4.21
C ALA A 35 18.14 -20.47 -3.56
N LYS A 36 18.60 -19.72 -2.55
CA LYS A 36 19.88 -19.98 -1.86
C LYS A 36 19.73 -20.51 -0.42
N SER A 37 18.62 -21.14 -0.06
CA SER A 37 18.49 -21.80 1.24
C SER A 37 19.12 -23.19 1.22
N PRO A 38 19.92 -23.58 2.24
CA PRO A 38 20.49 -24.92 2.33
C PRO A 38 19.38 -25.96 2.56
N ARG A 39 19.49 -27.08 1.85
CA ARG A 39 18.58 -28.23 1.99
C ARG A 39 18.57 -28.75 3.43
N ALA A 40 17.43 -28.68 4.10
CA ALA A 40 17.15 -29.42 5.31
C ALA A 40 16.82 -30.89 4.95
N HIS A 41 17.36 -31.82 5.72
CA HIS A 41 17.12 -33.26 5.59
C HIS A 41 15.67 -33.61 5.94
N PRO A 42 15.07 -34.64 5.29
CA PRO A 42 13.71 -35.08 5.63
C PRO A 42 13.74 -35.82 6.96
N VAL A 43 12.84 -35.41 7.86
CA VAL A 43 12.49 -36.17 9.07
C VAL A 43 11.19 -36.91 8.77
N ASP A 44 11.26 -38.25 8.79
CA ASP A 44 10.10 -39.11 8.73
C ASP A 44 9.24 -38.93 9.98
N GLY A 45 8.00 -38.49 9.79
CA GLY A 45 7.02 -38.31 10.85
C GLY A 45 5.63 -38.70 10.40
N SER A 46 5.18 -39.85 10.85
CA SER A 46 3.86 -40.46 10.61
C SER A 46 2.71 -39.52 10.97
N ALA A 47 1.77 -39.33 10.05
CA ALA A 47 0.56 -38.55 10.24
C ALA A 47 -0.47 -39.31 11.13
N PRO A 48 -1.13 -38.66 12.10
CA PRO A 48 -2.35 -39.15 12.67
C PRO A 48 -3.57 -38.68 11.84
N ASN A 49 -4.37 -39.65 11.46
CA ASN A 49 -5.72 -39.50 10.95
C ASN A 49 -6.61 -38.82 12.01
N SER A 50 -7.14 -37.64 11.67
CA SER A 50 -8.34 -37.13 12.33
C SER A 50 -9.31 -36.57 11.32
N SER A 51 -10.28 -37.37 10.94
CA SER A 51 -11.52 -36.98 10.31
C SER A 51 -12.37 -36.24 11.34
N ASP A 52 -12.39 -34.92 11.24
CA ASP A 52 -13.46 -34.15 11.88
C ASP A 52 -14.05 -33.18 10.86
N LYS A 53 -15.12 -33.67 10.21
CA LYS A 53 -15.97 -32.89 9.28
C LYS A 53 -16.98 -32.09 10.09
N GLY A 54 -16.50 -31.09 10.80
CA GLY A 54 -17.34 -30.03 11.38
C GLY A 54 -17.63 -28.92 10.36
N ALA A 55 -18.33 -29.25 9.27
CA ALA A 55 -18.92 -28.24 8.41
C ALA A 55 -20.02 -27.53 9.20
N LEU A 56 -19.75 -26.31 9.67
CA LEU A 56 -20.77 -25.37 10.15
C LEU A 56 -21.73 -25.09 8.99
N ARG A 57 -22.80 -25.92 8.89
CA ARG A 57 -24.01 -25.58 8.16
C ARG A 57 -24.67 -24.41 8.89
N LEU A 58 -24.35 -23.18 8.48
CA LEU A 58 -25.22 -22.04 8.76
C LEU A 58 -26.56 -22.37 8.12
N GLY A 59 -27.61 -22.56 8.96
CA GLY A 59 -28.92 -22.90 8.49
C GLY A 59 -29.48 -21.81 7.57
N PHE A 60 -30.23 -22.21 6.55
CA PHE A 60 -30.90 -21.37 5.54
C PHE A 60 -31.67 -20.18 6.15
N GLY A 61 -32.13 -20.27 7.38
CA GLY A 61 -32.82 -19.21 8.11
C GLY A 61 -31.93 -18.05 8.56
N GLN A 62 -30.64 -18.26 8.84
CA GLN A 62 -29.73 -17.19 9.25
C GLN A 62 -29.26 -16.34 8.07
N GLY A 63 -29.13 -16.93 6.87
CA GLY A 63 -28.81 -16.18 5.65
C GLY A 63 -29.95 -15.25 5.22
N LEU A 64 -31.19 -15.63 5.43
CA LEU A 64 -32.37 -14.77 5.13
C LEU A 64 -32.47 -13.58 6.09
N MET A 65 -32.23 -13.79 7.40
CA MET A 65 -32.24 -12.71 8.37
C MET A 65 -31.12 -11.70 8.16
N LEU A 66 -29.93 -12.13 7.77
CA LEU A 66 -28.82 -11.25 7.41
C LEU A 66 -29.14 -10.43 6.16
N ALA A 67 -29.75 -11.02 5.15
CA ALA A 67 -30.17 -10.31 3.93
C ALA A 67 -31.30 -9.30 4.18
N GLU A 68 -32.24 -9.58 5.07
CA GLU A 68 -33.28 -8.63 5.50
C GLU A 68 -32.71 -7.49 6.34
N GLN A 69 -31.74 -7.77 7.21
CA GLN A 69 -31.06 -6.74 8.00
C GLN A 69 -30.19 -5.85 7.11
N GLU A 70 -29.46 -6.42 6.16
CA GLU A 70 -28.65 -5.66 5.17
C GLU A 70 -29.53 -4.81 4.26
N ALA A 71 -30.71 -5.27 3.88
CA ALA A 71 -31.68 -4.49 3.14
C ALA A 71 -32.24 -3.32 3.97
N ALA A 72 -32.48 -3.53 5.26
CA ALA A 72 -32.94 -2.50 6.19
C ALA A 72 -31.87 -1.43 6.46
N GLU A 73 -30.59 -1.79 6.41
CA GLU A 73 -29.44 -0.88 6.57
C GLU A 73 -29.03 -0.17 5.25
N GLY A 74 -29.79 -0.40 4.16
CA GLY A 74 -29.52 0.22 2.85
C GLY A 74 -28.29 -0.33 2.13
N CYS A 75 -27.80 -1.49 2.55
CA CYS A 75 -26.69 -2.16 1.91
C CYS A 75 -27.19 -3.21 0.92
N ILE A 76 -26.89 -3.03 -0.33
CA ILE A 76 -27.11 -4.04 -1.35
C ILE A 76 -25.79 -4.77 -1.56
N PRO A 77 -25.71 -6.09 -1.29
CA PRO A 77 -24.51 -6.86 -1.56
C PRO A 77 -24.16 -6.75 -3.06
N ALA A 78 -22.97 -6.25 -3.36
CA ALA A 78 -22.46 -6.26 -4.72
C ALA A 78 -21.29 -7.23 -4.79
N PRO A 79 -21.29 -8.21 -5.71
CA PRO A 79 -20.13 -9.09 -5.90
C PRO A 79 -18.94 -8.26 -6.40
N LEU A 80 -17.77 -8.39 -5.75
CA LEU A 80 -16.61 -7.54 -5.99
C LEU A 80 -15.92 -7.85 -7.34
N PHE A 81 -16.03 -9.07 -7.89
CA PHE A 81 -15.23 -9.52 -9.04
C PHE A 81 -15.93 -10.55 -9.96
N ALA A 82 -17.22 -10.76 -9.88
CA ALA A 82 -17.87 -11.65 -10.84
C ALA A 82 -17.98 -10.93 -12.19
N GLU A 83 -17.56 -11.60 -13.27
CA GLU A 83 -17.61 -11.04 -14.65
C GLU A 83 -19.02 -10.58 -15.06
N ASP A 84 -20.06 -11.17 -14.46
CA ASP A 84 -21.47 -10.86 -14.70
C ASP A 84 -22.02 -9.65 -13.90
N VAL A 85 -21.24 -9.10 -12.96
CA VAL A 85 -21.70 -8.02 -12.05
C VAL A 85 -21.78 -6.67 -12.73
N GLY A 86 -21.01 -6.44 -13.78
CA GLY A 86 -20.97 -5.15 -14.50
C GLY A 86 -22.30 -4.73 -15.13
N ASP A 87 -23.25 -5.66 -15.28
CA ASP A 87 -24.49 -5.41 -16.00
C ASP A 87 -25.77 -5.30 -15.15
N SER A 88 -25.72 -5.64 -13.86
CA SER A 88 -26.90 -5.49 -13.02
C SER A 88 -27.24 -4.00 -12.78
N THR A 89 -28.52 -3.66 -12.79
CA THR A 89 -28.99 -2.29 -12.50
C THR A 89 -28.51 -1.81 -11.13
N ALA A 90 -28.46 -2.69 -10.14
CA ALA A 90 -27.99 -2.39 -8.78
C ALA A 90 -26.50 -2.02 -8.76
N SER A 91 -25.65 -2.76 -9.47
CA SER A 91 -24.20 -2.48 -9.55
C SER A 91 -23.93 -1.15 -10.27
N LYS A 92 -24.67 -0.86 -11.35
CA LYS A 92 -24.58 0.42 -12.06
C LYS A 92 -25.02 1.59 -11.15
N ALA A 93 -26.10 1.41 -10.40
CA ALA A 93 -26.58 2.41 -9.45
C ALA A 93 -25.58 2.65 -8.32
N LEU A 94 -24.98 1.60 -7.73
CA LEU A 94 -23.95 1.74 -6.72
C LEU A 94 -22.72 2.45 -7.29
N ALA A 95 -22.24 2.05 -8.46
CA ALA A 95 -21.10 2.70 -9.12
C ALA A 95 -21.35 4.20 -9.35
N ALA A 96 -22.54 4.58 -9.81
CA ALA A 96 -22.92 5.98 -10.00
C ALA A 96 -22.91 6.77 -8.68
N ARG A 97 -23.43 6.18 -7.58
CA ARG A 97 -23.42 6.83 -6.24
C ARG A 97 -21.98 6.96 -5.71
N VAL A 98 -21.13 5.95 -5.88
CA VAL A 98 -19.71 6.03 -5.50
C VAL A 98 -18.97 7.11 -6.28
N VAL A 99 -19.24 7.25 -7.59
CA VAL A 99 -18.67 8.35 -8.41
C VAL A 99 -19.11 9.70 -7.86
N ALA A 100 -20.41 9.88 -7.62
CA ALA A 100 -20.92 11.13 -7.05
C ALA A 100 -20.33 11.44 -5.65
N ALA A 101 -20.17 10.40 -4.81
CA ALA A 101 -19.54 10.55 -3.49
C ALA A 101 -18.07 10.97 -3.60
N ASN A 102 -17.31 10.44 -4.56
CA ASN A 102 -15.92 10.84 -4.82
C ASN A 102 -15.82 12.31 -5.27
N GLU A 103 -16.70 12.74 -6.16
CA GLU A 103 -16.76 14.13 -6.63
C GLU A 103 -17.14 15.09 -5.49
N GLN A 104 -18.08 14.72 -4.64
CA GLN A 104 -18.45 15.48 -3.45
C GLN A 104 -17.31 15.55 -2.44
N LEU A 105 -16.60 14.45 -2.18
CA LEU A 105 -15.43 14.43 -1.31
C LEU A 105 -14.36 15.39 -1.85
N GLN A 106 -14.02 15.31 -3.13
CA GLN A 106 -13.02 16.18 -3.74
C GLN A 106 -13.44 17.65 -3.62
N ALA A 107 -14.69 18.00 -3.88
CA ALA A 107 -15.20 19.37 -3.73
C ALA A 107 -15.14 19.85 -2.27
N ALA A 108 -15.49 19.01 -1.31
CA ALA A 108 -15.42 19.34 0.11
C ALA A 108 -13.96 19.56 0.57
N LEU A 109 -13.02 18.74 0.11
CA LEU A 109 -11.60 18.89 0.39
C LEU A 109 -11.06 20.22 -0.15
N LEU A 110 -11.39 20.59 -1.40
CA LEU A 110 -10.97 21.84 -2.02
C LEU A 110 -11.53 23.09 -1.32
N GLN A 111 -12.72 22.99 -0.73
CA GLN A 111 -13.38 24.07 0.01
C GLN A 111 -12.98 24.14 1.49
N SER A 112 -12.20 23.15 1.99
CA SER A 112 -11.79 23.11 3.38
C SER A 112 -10.86 24.27 3.73
N ALA A 113 -10.95 24.80 4.95
CA ALA A 113 -10.01 25.77 5.49
C ALA A 113 -8.67 25.13 5.93
N GLY A 114 -8.61 23.81 6.05
CA GLY A 114 -7.41 23.10 6.48
C GLY A 114 -6.43 22.85 5.32
N ALA A 115 -5.16 23.24 5.50
CA ALA A 115 -4.15 23.08 4.46
C ALA A 115 -3.98 21.61 3.99
N ARG A 116 -4.04 20.64 4.89
CA ARG A 116 -3.95 19.20 4.55
C ARG A 116 -5.10 18.75 3.66
N GLN A 117 -6.35 19.16 4.01
CA GLN A 117 -7.53 18.82 3.23
C GLN A 117 -7.46 19.48 1.84
N GLN A 118 -7.09 20.76 1.76
CA GLN A 118 -6.88 21.46 0.49
C GLN A 118 -5.82 20.76 -0.35
N ALA A 119 -4.68 20.43 0.25
CA ALA A 119 -3.60 19.72 -0.43
C ALA A 119 -4.08 18.38 -1.02
N LEU A 120 -4.82 17.59 -0.22
CA LEU A 120 -5.40 16.34 -0.71
C LEU A 120 -6.40 16.58 -1.84
N GLY A 121 -7.27 17.58 -1.73
CA GLY A 121 -8.21 17.94 -2.79
C GLY A 121 -7.52 18.30 -4.11
N LEU A 122 -6.47 19.12 -4.05
CA LEU A 122 -5.64 19.48 -5.21
C LEU A 122 -4.86 18.29 -5.76
N MET A 123 -4.33 17.42 -4.89
CA MET A 123 -3.64 16.20 -5.28
C MET A 123 -4.56 15.25 -6.06
N LEU A 124 -5.78 15.03 -5.59
CA LEU A 124 -6.79 14.20 -6.25
C LEU A 124 -7.27 14.83 -7.56
N GLN A 125 -7.37 16.15 -7.60
CA GLN A 125 -7.73 16.90 -8.82
C GLN A 125 -6.62 16.81 -9.86
N SER A 126 -5.36 17.01 -9.47
CA SER A 126 -4.22 16.99 -10.38
C SER A 126 -4.05 15.68 -11.13
N THR A 127 -4.46 14.57 -10.51
CA THR A 127 -4.38 13.22 -11.09
C THR A 127 -5.66 12.76 -11.79
N GLY A 128 -6.76 13.51 -11.66
CA GLY A 128 -8.07 13.12 -12.18
C GLY A 128 -8.61 11.79 -11.63
N VAL A 129 -8.00 11.25 -10.56
CA VAL A 129 -8.33 9.91 -10.05
C VAL A 129 -9.74 9.79 -9.52
N MET A 130 -10.31 10.88 -9.01
CA MET A 130 -11.69 10.94 -8.52
C MET A 130 -12.70 11.33 -9.62
N SER A 131 -12.22 11.73 -10.80
CA SER A 131 -13.03 12.13 -11.94
C SER A 131 -13.24 10.97 -12.91
N THR A 132 -14.36 10.99 -13.60
CA THR A 132 -14.62 10.08 -14.74
C THR A 132 -13.78 10.41 -15.98
N GLN A 133 -13.21 11.62 -16.03
CA GLN A 133 -12.43 12.09 -17.18
C GLN A 133 -10.96 11.64 -17.15
N HIS A 134 -10.43 11.24 -15.98
CA HIS A 134 -9.03 10.77 -15.80
C HIS A 134 -7.99 11.65 -16.53
N ARG A 135 -8.15 12.95 -16.45
CA ARG A 135 -7.26 13.90 -17.11
C ARG A 135 -6.41 14.63 -16.07
N ASP A 136 -5.10 14.66 -16.29
CA ASP A 136 -4.19 15.43 -15.45
C ASP A 136 -4.53 16.91 -15.50
N ASP A 137 -4.58 17.55 -14.33
CA ASP A 137 -4.83 18.98 -14.16
C ASP A 137 -3.56 19.65 -13.63
N TYR A 138 -2.76 20.21 -14.55
CA TYR A 138 -1.51 20.90 -14.22
C TYR A 138 -1.73 22.19 -13.43
N ALA A 139 -2.88 22.84 -13.56
CA ALA A 139 -3.19 24.02 -12.74
C ALA A 139 -3.41 23.64 -11.27
N ALA A 140 -4.07 22.52 -11.01
CA ALA A 140 -4.23 21.99 -9.67
C ALA A 140 -2.88 21.54 -9.07
N LEU A 141 -2.01 20.95 -9.89
CA LEU A 141 -0.67 20.56 -9.47
C LEU A 141 0.19 21.79 -9.11
N ASP A 142 0.16 22.84 -9.91
CA ASP A 142 0.86 24.10 -9.65
C ASP A 142 0.34 24.77 -8.35
N ALA A 143 -0.99 24.78 -8.15
CA ALA A 143 -1.59 25.29 -6.91
C ALA A 143 -1.18 24.48 -5.68
N LEU A 144 -1.12 23.14 -5.80
CA LEU A 144 -0.65 22.26 -4.73
C LEU A 144 0.80 22.52 -4.35
N ALA A 145 1.69 22.67 -5.35
CA ALA A 145 3.10 22.95 -5.14
C ALA A 145 3.32 24.30 -4.44
N ARG A 146 2.60 25.35 -4.86
CA ARG A 146 2.65 26.65 -4.18
C ARG A 146 2.10 26.62 -2.76
N LEU A 147 1.03 25.87 -2.53
CA LEU A 147 0.52 25.65 -1.18
C LEU A 147 1.59 25.01 -0.29
N ALA A 148 2.30 24.02 -0.80
CA ALA A 148 3.38 23.34 -0.10
C ALA A 148 4.58 24.28 0.15
N ALA A 149 5.02 25.05 -0.85
CA ALA A 149 6.13 26.00 -0.71
C ALA A 149 5.87 27.07 0.37
N ALA A 150 4.59 27.42 0.59
CA ALA A 150 4.17 28.36 1.63
C ALA A 150 3.88 27.68 2.99
N SER A 151 3.94 26.35 3.09
CA SER A 151 3.57 25.58 4.27
C SER A 151 4.80 25.08 5.04
N SER A 152 4.69 25.02 6.36
CA SER A 152 5.63 24.28 7.22
C SER A 152 5.10 22.87 7.61
N ASP A 153 4.00 22.43 7.02
CA ASP A 153 3.39 21.12 7.31
C ASP A 153 4.02 20.04 6.40
N PRO A 154 4.74 19.05 6.98
CA PRO A 154 5.43 18.03 6.21
C PRO A 154 4.47 17.18 5.36
N VAL A 155 3.24 16.93 5.82
CA VAL A 155 2.22 16.17 5.07
C VAL A 155 1.81 16.91 3.79
N VAL A 156 1.58 18.23 3.87
CA VAL A 156 1.26 19.06 2.70
C VAL A 156 2.41 19.05 1.71
N TYR A 157 3.63 19.15 2.22
CA TYR A 157 4.84 19.17 1.42
C TYR A 157 5.08 17.83 0.71
N ALA A 158 4.94 16.72 1.42
CA ALA A 158 5.05 15.37 0.87
C ALA A 158 4.01 15.11 -0.23
N MET A 159 2.74 15.49 -0.01
CA MET A 159 1.68 15.36 -1.03
C MET A 159 2.04 16.08 -2.32
N ALA A 160 2.55 17.31 -2.25
CA ALA A 160 2.95 18.09 -3.41
C ALA A 160 4.16 17.46 -4.11
N LEU A 161 5.18 17.09 -3.34
CA LEU A 161 6.41 16.51 -3.87
C LEU A 161 6.14 15.20 -4.63
N ARG A 162 5.32 14.30 -4.06
CA ARG A 162 4.90 13.05 -4.71
C ARG A 162 4.08 13.29 -5.98
N SER A 163 3.18 14.28 -5.96
CA SER A 163 2.40 14.65 -7.13
C SER A 163 3.28 15.21 -8.24
N CYS A 164 4.23 16.08 -7.92
CA CYS A 164 5.18 16.63 -8.87
C CYS A 164 6.11 15.56 -9.46
N SER A 165 6.62 14.64 -8.63
CA SER A 165 7.50 13.56 -9.09
C SER A 165 6.78 12.56 -10.00
N ARG A 166 5.46 12.37 -9.80
CA ARG A 166 4.64 11.53 -10.69
C ARG A 166 4.38 12.20 -12.04
N ALA A 167 4.12 13.50 -12.04
CA ALA A 167 3.74 14.23 -13.25
C ALA A 167 4.92 14.47 -14.21
N TRP A 168 6.13 14.54 -13.69
CA TRP A 168 7.31 14.95 -14.45
C TRP A 168 8.40 13.88 -14.42
N ALA A 169 8.68 13.28 -15.57
CA ALA A 169 9.83 12.40 -15.75
C ALA A 169 11.15 13.18 -16.03
N GLY A 170 11.09 14.54 -16.02
CA GLY A 170 12.18 15.47 -16.33
C GLY A 170 12.24 16.63 -15.33
N PRO A 171 12.91 17.75 -15.68
CA PRO A 171 12.98 18.93 -14.82
C PRO A 171 11.59 19.41 -14.42
N ARG A 172 11.42 19.70 -13.13
CA ARG A 172 10.17 20.23 -12.59
C ARG A 172 9.93 21.64 -13.08
N GLU A 173 8.69 21.94 -13.48
CA GLU A 173 8.27 23.27 -14.00
C GLU A 173 7.22 23.90 -13.07
N GLY A 174 6.98 25.21 -13.25
CA GLY A 174 6.01 25.97 -12.48
C GLY A 174 6.26 25.89 -10.98
N GLY A 175 5.20 25.79 -10.18
CA GLY A 175 5.28 25.64 -8.73
C GLY A 175 6.07 24.41 -8.27
N CYS A 176 6.11 23.35 -9.08
CA CYS A 176 6.89 22.16 -8.76
C CYS A 176 8.42 22.44 -8.70
N SER A 177 8.91 23.50 -9.33
CA SER A 177 10.32 23.91 -9.22
C SER A 177 10.64 24.61 -7.89
N GLU A 178 9.63 25.02 -7.13
CA GLU A 178 9.77 25.71 -5.84
C GLU A 178 9.92 24.75 -4.66
N ILE A 179 9.66 23.44 -4.88
CA ILE A 179 9.74 22.39 -3.86
C ILE A 179 10.79 21.34 -4.21
N SER A 180 11.40 20.75 -3.18
CA SER A 180 12.47 19.76 -3.33
C SER A 180 12.52 18.82 -2.14
N GLU A 181 13.17 17.67 -2.29
CA GLU A 181 13.47 16.71 -1.24
C GLU A 181 14.25 17.37 -0.10
N ARG A 182 15.18 18.27 -0.43
CA ARG A 182 15.94 19.08 0.57
C ARG A 182 15.02 20.02 1.36
N GLY A 183 14.03 20.63 0.71
CA GLY A 183 13.03 21.47 1.39
C GLY A 183 12.20 20.64 2.36
N TRP A 184 11.81 19.42 1.98
CA TRP A 184 11.10 18.51 2.88
C TRP A 184 11.99 18.09 4.06
N ALA A 185 13.25 17.71 3.83
CA ALA A 185 14.21 17.38 4.89
C ALA A 185 14.43 18.54 5.89
N GLN A 186 14.32 19.79 5.47
CA GLN A 186 14.40 20.95 6.36
C GLN A 186 13.14 21.14 7.21
N ILE A 187 11.96 20.79 6.68
CA ILE A 187 10.68 20.89 7.38
C ILE A 187 10.54 19.74 8.39
N ASP A 188 10.99 18.54 8.03
CA ASP A 188 10.90 17.33 8.85
C ASP A 188 12.27 16.62 8.96
N PRO A 189 13.24 17.22 9.64
CA PRO A 189 14.61 16.67 9.70
C PRO A 189 14.71 15.34 10.46
N GLY A 190 13.71 15.03 11.29
CA GLY A 190 13.61 13.77 12.02
C GLY A 190 13.05 12.60 11.21
N ASN A 191 12.64 12.82 9.98
CA ASN A 191 12.10 11.81 9.09
C ASN A 191 13.18 11.30 8.12
N ALA A 192 13.38 9.99 8.08
CA ALA A 192 14.39 9.39 7.19
C ALA A 192 14.02 9.49 5.70
N VAL A 193 12.74 9.56 5.35
CA VAL A 193 12.29 9.45 3.96
C VAL A 193 12.85 10.55 3.06
N PRO A 194 12.78 11.87 3.39
CA PRO A 194 13.35 12.90 2.52
C PRO A 194 14.88 12.79 2.37
N TRP A 195 15.59 12.29 3.37
CA TRP A 195 17.03 12.04 3.30
C TRP A 195 17.36 10.85 2.40
N LEU A 196 16.56 9.78 2.45
CA LEU A 196 16.69 8.64 1.54
C LEU A 196 16.38 9.03 0.09
N ASP A 197 15.43 9.94 -0.13
CA ASP A 197 15.17 10.48 -1.45
C ASP A 197 16.37 11.28 -1.97
N LEU A 198 16.97 12.13 -1.14
CA LEU A 198 18.21 12.86 -1.47
C LEU A 198 19.39 11.92 -1.76
N ALA A 199 19.53 10.83 -1.00
CA ALA A 199 20.56 9.82 -1.27
C ALA A 199 20.35 9.16 -2.64
N GLY A 200 19.12 8.78 -2.97
CA GLY A 200 18.77 8.24 -4.28
C GLY A 200 19.04 9.21 -5.43
N GLU A 201 18.75 10.50 -5.25
CA GLU A 201 19.07 11.54 -6.24
C GLU A 201 20.58 11.76 -6.40
N ALA A 202 21.35 11.69 -5.32
CA ALA A 202 22.81 11.81 -5.36
C ALA A 202 23.44 10.61 -6.07
N SER A 203 22.96 9.41 -5.81
CA SER A 203 23.37 8.19 -6.50
C SER A 203 23.11 8.26 -8.01
N GLU A 204 21.97 8.83 -8.43
CA GLU A 204 21.69 9.03 -9.87
C GLU A 204 22.66 10.01 -10.58
N ARG A 205 23.27 10.90 -9.82
CA ARG A 205 24.26 11.86 -10.33
C ARG A 205 25.70 11.39 -10.15
N ASP A 206 25.91 10.16 -9.67
CA ASP A 206 27.21 9.61 -9.29
C ASP A 206 27.94 10.48 -8.24
N ASP A 207 27.18 11.18 -7.35
CA ASP A 207 27.71 12.03 -6.28
C ASP A 207 27.79 11.25 -4.97
N ALA A 208 28.83 10.42 -4.85
CA ALA A 208 29.01 9.55 -3.69
C ALA A 208 29.17 10.31 -2.35
N ALA A 209 29.68 11.54 -2.37
CA ALA A 209 29.82 12.35 -1.14
C ALA A 209 28.44 12.84 -0.65
N ALA A 210 27.60 13.34 -1.55
CA ALA A 210 26.25 13.77 -1.22
C ALA A 210 25.36 12.56 -0.84
N GLU A 211 25.56 11.41 -1.46
CA GLU A 211 24.86 10.17 -1.11
C GLU A 211 25.20 9.73 0.31
N ALA A 212 26.49 9.67 0.65
CA ALA A 212 26.94 9.28 2.00
C ALA A 212 26.42 10.23 3.08
N GLU A 213 26.47 11.54 2.86
CA GLU A 213 25.93 12.54 3.78
C GLU A 213 24.43 12.37 3.98
N ALA A 214 23.66 12.17 2.91
CA ALA A 214 22.21 11.98 2.99
C ALA A 214 21.85 10.66 3.71
N LEU A 215 22.59 9.58 3.48
CA LEU A 215 22.42 8.31 4.20
C LEU A 215 22.73 8.47 5.70
N HIS A 216 23.77 9.23 6.04
CA HIS A 216 24.11 9.52 7.43
C HIS A 216 23.00 10.29 8.16
N GLN A 217 22.39 11.28 7.48
CA GLN A 217 21.23 12.00 8.01
C GLN A 217 20.02 11.08 8.18
N ALA A 218 19.75 10.22 7.19
CA ALA A 218 18.67 9.22 7.25
C ALA A 218 18.88 8.22 8.41
N ALA A 219 20.12 7.79 8.65
CA ALA A 219 20.49 6.89 9.73
C ALA A 219 20.31 7.53 11.12
N SER A 220 20.44 8.85 11.20
CA SER A 220 20.28 9.64 12.41
C SER A 220 18.83 10.09 12.67
N ALA A 221 17.91 9.81 11.75
CA ALA A 221 16.51 10.18 11.87
C ALA A 221 15.78 9.41 12.99
N LEU A 222 14.62 9.90 13.39
CA LEU A 222 13.82 9.36 14.48
C LEU A 222 12.70 8.42 14.03
N HIS A 223 12.24 8.57 12.78
CA HIS A 223 11.13 7.80 12.20
C HIS A 223 11.24 7.70 10.69
N VAL A 224 10.44 6.78 10.13
CA VAL A 224 10.24 6.61 8.69
C VAL A 224 8.76 6.88 8.40
N ASP A 225 8.45 7.98 7.72
CA ASP A 225 7.10 8.35 7.34
C ASP A 225 7.07 8.94 5.93
N SER A 226 6.41 8.23 5.02
CA SER A 226 6.19 8.77 3.66
C SER A 226 5.13 9.87 3.62
N ASP A 227 4.45 10.14 4.75
CA ASP A 227 3.30 11.05 4.92
C ASP A 227 2.09 10.72 4.03
N THR A 228 2.23 9.75 3.13
CA THR A 228 1.13 9.32 2.25
C THR A 228 0.14 8.40 2.95
N ASP A 229 0.53 7.74 4.04
CA ASP A 229 -0.35 6.88 4.85
C ASP A 229 -1.43 7.71 5.59
N SER A 230 -1.25 9.02 5.65
CA SER A 230 -2.19 9.95 6.27
C SER A 230 -3.37 10.36 5.37
N LEU A 231 -3.38 10.03 4.06
CA LEU A 231 -4.41 10.49 3.11
C LEU A 231 -5.83 10.15 3.57
N LEU A 232 -6.03 8.95 4.10
CA LEU A 232 -7.33 8.54 4.64
C LEU A 232 -7.73 9.35 5.86
N ALA A 233 -6.80 9.62 6.80
CA ALA A 233 -7.05 10.45 7.97
C ALA A 233 -7.41 11.88 7.58
N VAL A 234 -6.73 12.41 6.56
CA VAL A 234 -7.00 13.76 6.02
C VAL A 234 -8.37 13.82 5.33
N ALA A 235 -8.78 12.74 4.64
CA ALA A 235 -10.06 12.69 3.94
C ALA A 235 -11.27 12.53 4.88
N GLN A 236 -11.10 11.85 6.02
CA GLN A 236 -12.23 11.49 6.90
C GLN A 236 -13.13 12.67 7.32
N PRO A 237 -12.60 13.86 7.73
CA PRO A 237 -13.45 14.99 8.12
C PRO A 237 -14.27 15.58 6.97
N ALA A 238 -13.84 15.36 5.72
CA ALA A 238 -14.51 15.86 4.52
C ALA A 238 -15.41 14.81 3.85
N MET A 239 -15.51 13.60 4.44
CA MET A 239 -16.35 12.54 3.89
C MET A 239 -17.80 13.00 3.80
N PRO A 240 -18.47 12.87 2.63
CA PRO A 240 -19.85 13.28 2.47
C PRO A 240 -20.76 12.63 3.50
N PRO A 241 -21.68 13.39 4.13
CA PRO A 241 -22.65 12.83 5.05
C PRO A 241 -23.67 11.95 4.32
N GLY A 242 -24.21 10.95 5.01
CA GLY A 242 -25.29 10.11 4.49
C GLY A 242 -24.86 9.01 3.52
N LEU A 243 -23.57 8.78 3.36
CA LEU A 243 -23.08 7.61 2.63
C LEU A 243 -23.44 6.33 3.38
N THR A 244 -23.94 5.33 2.66
CA THR A 244 -24.06 3.98 3.20
C THR A 244 -22.68 3.39 3.52
N PRO A 245 -22.57 2.41 4.42
CA PRO A 245 -21.29 1.76 4.73
C PRO A 245 -20.57 1.23 3.49
N LEU A 246 -21.31 0.71 2.53
CA LEU A 246 -20.75 0.18 1.30
C LEU A 246 -20.20 1.27 0.37
N GLU A 247 -20.90 2.39 0.22
CA GLU A 247 -20.41 3.56 -0.53
C GLU A 247 -19.15 4.13 0.10
N GLN A 248 -19.14 4.30 1.42
CA GLN A 248 -18.00 4.77 2.17
C GLN A 248 -16.79 3.83 2.03
N TYR A 249 -17.04 2.51 2.05
CA TYR A 249 -16.01 1.50 1.80
C TYR A 249 -15.36 1.70 0.41
N TYR A 250 -16.15 1.83 -0.66
CA TYR A 250 -15.61 2.00 -2.01
C TYR A 250 -14.88 3.33 -2.20
N VAL A 251 -15.32 4.41 -1.57
CA VAL A 251 -14.57 5.69 -1.55
C VAL A 251 -13.21 5.50 -0.89
N ASN A 252 -13.16 4.82 0.28
CA ASN A 252 -11.89 4.53 0.96
C ASN A 252 -10.98 3.60 0.14
N VAL A 253 -11.53 2.54 -0.46
CA VAL A 253 -10.76 1.65 -1.36
C VAL A 253 -10.12 2.42 -2.51
N ARG A 254 -10.82 3.42 -3.06
CA ARG A 254 -10.27 4.26 -4.11
C ARG A 254 -9.13 5.15 -3.62
N LEU A 255 -9.24 5.72 -2.42
CA LEU A 255 -8.16 6.48 -1.76
C LEU A 255 -6.95 5.59 -1.46
N ILE A 256 -7.17 4.38 -0.93
CA ILE A 256 -6.12 3.38 -0.68
C ILE A 256 -5.42 3.01 -2.00
N GLY A 257 -6.19 2.71 -3.04
CA GLY A 257 -5.65 2.40 -4.37
C GLY A 257 -4.84 3.55 -4.96
N PHE A 258 -5.28 4.79 -4.74
CA PHE A 258 -4.52 5.97 -5.10
C PHE A 258 -3.20 6.09 -4.33
N GLN A 259 -3.26 5.93 -3.00
CA GLN A 259 -2.09 5.92 -2.13
C GLN A 259 -1.08 4.84 -2.55
N ALA A 260 -1.54 3.62 -2.82
CA ALA A 260 -0.70 2.52 -3.26
C ALA A 260 -0.06 2.74 -4.65
N ALA A 261 -0.64 3.63 -5.46
CA ALA A 261 -0.10 4.00 -6.78
C ALA A 261 0.93 5.13 -6.72
N LEU A 262 1.17 5.73 -5.55
CA LEU A 262 2.20 6.76 -5.39
C LEU A 262 3.60 6.12 -5.41
N PRO A 263 4.57 6.73 -6.07
CA PRO A 263 5.92 6.18 -6.14
C PRO A 263 6.58 6.17 -4.76
N LEU A 264 7.22 5.06 -4.43
CA LEU A 264 8.12 4.94 -3.28
C LEU A 264 9.50 5.45 -3.70
N SER A 265 9.77 6.71 -3.45
CA SER A 265 10.98 7.38 -3.90
C SER A 265 12.24 6.82 -3.23
N TYR A 266 12.18 6.52 -1.93
CA TYR A 266 13.30 5.98 -1.14
C TYR A 266 13.72 4.55 -1.54
N TYR A 267 12.97 3.89 -2.42
CA TYR A 267 13.32 2.55 -2.92
C TYR A 267 14.74 2.49 -3.52
N ARG A 268 15.21 3.57 -4.16
CA ARG A 268 16.54 3.63 -4.77
C ARG A 268 17.65 3.55 -3.72
N ALA A 269 17.60 4.39 -2.70
CA ALA A 269 18.58 4.37 -1.62
C ALA A 269 18.63 3.00 -0.91
N VAL A 270 17.45 2.39 -0.66
CA VAL A 270 17.37 1.03 -0.10
C VAL A 270 18.03 -0.01 -1.01
N ARG A 271 17.82 0.11 -2.34
CA ARG A 271 18.46 -0.77 -3.32
C ARG A 271 19.98 -0.60 -3.31
N ASP A 272 20.47 0.63 -3.27
CA ASP A 272 21.89 0.96 -3.33
C ASP A 272 22.60 0.52 -2.04
N CYS A 273 22.00 0.72 -0.87
CA CYS A 273 22.39 0.08 0.38
C CYS A 273 22.46 -1.46 0.28
N SER A 274 21.52 -2.07 -0.45
CA SER A 274 21.50 -3.52 -0.66
C SER A 274 22.67 -4.02 -1.53
N SER A 275 23.19 -3.18 -2.41
CA SER A 275 24.31 -3.50 -3.31
C SER A 275 25.66 -3.34 -2.60
N ALA A 276 25.78 -2.40 -1.70
CA ALA A 276 27.02 -2.13 -0.96
C ALA A 276 27.46 -3.29 -0.04
N GLY A 277 26.53 -4.17 0.36
CA GLY A 277 26.83 -5.33 1.21
C GLY A 277 27.51 -6.52 0.49
N GLY A 278 27.58 -6.51 -0.86
CA GLY A 278 28.01 -7.68 -1.64
C GLY A 278 29.51 -7.82 -1.90
N ASP A 279 30.25 -6.73 -2.01
CA ASP A 279 31.61 -6.75 -2.61
C ASP A 279 32.77 -6.47 -1.63
N GLY A 280 32.53 -6.48 -0.32
CA GLY A 280 33.61 -6.52 0.70
C GLY A 280 34.47 -5.24 0.85
N ASP A 281 34.40 -4.31 -0.09
CA ASP A 281 35.21 -3.09 -0.14
C ASP A 281 34.40 -1.83 0.22
N GLY A 282 33.15 -2.00 0.67
CA GLY A 282 32.30 -0.89 1.10
C GLY A 282 32.93 -0.14 2.27
N ASN A 283 33.09 1.17 2.14
CA ASN A 283 33.54 2.04 3.22
C ASN A 283 32.65 1.79 4.44
N GLY A 284 33.25 1.38 5.56
CA GLY A 284 32.55 0.89 6.74
C GLY A 284 31.46 1.82 7.31
N GLU A 285 31.52 3.12 7.00
CA GLU A 285 30.53 4.13 7.41
C GLU A 285 29.20 3.96 6.66
N SER A 286 29.20 3.88 5.33
CA SER A 286 27.96 3.66 4.54
C SER A 286 27.24 2.39 4.94
N TRP A 287 27.97 1.32 5.26
CA TRP A 287 27.36 0.07 5.71
C TRP A 287 26.68 0.22 7.07
N SER A 288 27.30 0.95 7.98
CA SER A 288 26.75 1.25 9.30
C SER A 288 25.47 2.08 9.19
N ASP A 289 25.45 3.11 8.35
CA ASP A 289 24.29 3.96 8.11
C ASP A 289 23.14 3.19 7.45
N CYS A 290 23.42 2.36 6.44
CA CYS A 290 22.42 1.47 5.84
C CYS A 290 21.84 0.49 6.88
N SER A 291 22.65 -0.04 7.79
CA SER A 291 22.17 -0.91 8.87
C SER A 291 21.30 -0.16 9.88
N ALA A 292 21.61 1.09 10.19
CA ALA A 292 20.80 1.96 11.06
C ALA A 292 19.46 2.29 10.39
N VAL A 293 19.45 2.63 9.09
CA VAL A 293 18.23 2.83 8.29
C VAL A 293 17.36 1.58 8.31
N ALA A 294 17.93 0.39 8.09
CA ALA A 294 17.18 -0.86 8.14
C ALA A 294 16.54 -1.08 9.52
N GLN A 295 17.27 -0.78 10.61
CA GLN A 295 16.75 -0.86 11.98
C GLN A 295 15.60 0.11 12.20
N LEU A 296 15.75 1.34 11.72
CA LEU A 296 14.72 2.38 11.83
C LEU A 296 13.44 1.97 11.09
N MET A 297 13.56 1.45 9.86
CA MET A 297 12.41 0.96 9.07
C MET A 297 11.64 -0.15 9.80
N VAL A 298 12.34 -1.11 10.40
CA VAL A 298 11.71 -2.20 11.17
C VAL A 298 11.07 -1.69 12.45
N ALA A 299 11.71 -0.73 13.14
CA ALA A 299 11.27 -0.26 14.45
C ALA A 299 10.16 0.78 14.37
N SER A 300 10.26 1.73 13.45
CA SER A 300 9.42 2.93 13.36
C SER A 300 8.78 3.17 12.00
N GLY A 301 8.88 2.25 11.05
CA GLY A 301 8.13 2.30 9.80
C GLY A 301 6.62 2.33 10.07
N ARG A 302 5.89 3.09 9.28
CA ARG A 302 4.44 3.26 9.48
C ARG A 302 3.61 2.18 8.82
N ASN A 303 4.16 1.47 7.85
CA ASN A 303 3.45 0.45 7.08
C ASN A 303 4.26 -0.85 6.95
N LEU A 304 3.59 -1.91 6.49
CA LEU A 304 4.21 -3.22 6.29
C LEU A 304 5.29 -3.22 5.22
N LEU A 305 5.24 -2.27 4.30
CA LEU A 305 6.22 -2.16 3.23
C LEU A 305 7.55 -1.63 3.76
N ASP A 306 7.53 -0.58 4.61
CA ASP A 306 8.71 -0.08 5.31
C ASP A 306 9.35 -1.20 6.13
N PHE A 307 8.54 -1.92 6.93
CA PHE A 307 9.00 -3.06 7.72
C PHE A 307 9.66 -4.13 6.83
N SER A 308 9.04 -4.46 5.69
CA SER A 308 9.54 -5.47 4.77
C SER A 308 10.85 -5.07 4.11
N PHE A 309 11.01 -3.80 3.74
CA PHE A 309 12.25 -3.27 3.20
C PHE A 309 13.36 -3.26 4.25
N GLY A 310 13.06 -2.81 5.47
CA GLY A 310 14.02 -2.84 6.57
C GLY A 310 14.52 -4.24 6.90
N LEU A 311 13.60 -5.21 6.95
CA LEU A 311 13.96 -6.63 7.15
C LEU A 311 14.85 -7.17 6.02
N GLN A 312 14.47 -6.91 4.75
CA GLN A 312 15.23 -7.37 3.60
C GLN A 312 16.61 -6.74 3.52
N LEU A 313 16.71 -5.46 3.81
CA LEU A 313 17.98 -4.75 3.87
C LEU A 313 18.85 -5.32 5.00
N GLY A 314 18.30 -5.48 6.20
CA GLY A 314 19.02 -6.05 7.34
C GLY A 314 19.54 -7.46 7.08
N GLU A 315 18.78 -8.29 6.36
CA GLU A 315 19.22 -9.62 5.93
C GLU A 315 20.43 -9.54 4.98
N LYS A 316 20.37 -8.66 3.98
CA LYS A 316 21.48 -8.45 3.04
C LYS A 316 22.73 -7.88 3.71
N LEU A 317 22.54 -7.06 4.73
CA LEU A 317 23.60 -6.51 5.56
C LEU A 317 24.10 -7.46 6.66
N GLY A 318 23.71 -8.75 6.63
CA GLY A 318 24.25 -9.78 7.48
C GLY A 318 23.78 -9.72 8.95
N TRP A 319 22.55 -9.25 9.21
CA TRP A 319 21.99 -9.33 10.57
C TRP A 319 21.99 -10.77 11.09
N PRO A 320 22.09 -10.97 12.42
CA PRO A 320 22.05 -12.31 13.02
C PRO A 320 20.89 -13.14 12.52
N ALA A 321 21.15 -14.36 12.08
CA ALA A 321 20.17 -15.25 11.45
C ALA A 321 18.90 -15.43 12.32
N GLN A 322 19.08 -15.52 13.64
CA GLN A 322 17.94 -15.62 14.57
C GLN A 322 17.05 -14.39 14.52
N ARG A 323 17.63 -13.17 14.52
CA ARG A 323 16.88 -11.92 14.42
C ARG A 323 16.09 -11.86 13.10
N VAL A 324 16.72 -12.21 12.00
CA VAL A 324 16.06 -12.25 10.68
C VAL A 324 14.90 -13.25 10.68
N ALA A 325 15.10 -14.45 11.27
CA ALA A 325 14.04 -15.45 11.38
C ALA A 325 12.85 -14.96 12.24
N ASP A 326 13.12 -14.29 13.35
CA ASP A 326 12.08 -13.74 14.22
C ASP A 326 11.27 -12.63 13.51
N LEU A 327 11.93 -11.71 12.82
CA LEU A 327 11.28 -10.64 12.07
C LEU A 327 10.50 -11.18 10.85
N ARG A 328 10.97 -12.23 10.19
CA ARG A 328 10.22 -12.89 9.11
C ARG A 328 8.92 -13.51 9.65
N ARG A 329 8.97 -14.16 10.80
CA ARG A 329 7.77 -14.69 11.46
C ARG A 329 6.79 -13.56 11.85
N GLU A 330 7.30 -12.48 12.44
CA GLU A 330 6.48 -11.30 12.73
C GLU A 330 5.82 -10.77 11.47
N ARG A 331 6.58 -10.58 10.36
CA ARG A 331 6.04 -10.14 9.07
C ARG A 331 4.92 -11.07 8.57
N SER A 332 5.16 -12.38 8.56
CA SER A 332 4.16 -13.36 8.13
C SER A 332 2.89 -13.30 8.97
N ALA A 333 3.04 -13.17 10.30
CA ALA A 333 1.90 -13.00 11.19
C ALA A 333 1.13 -11.70 10.94
N LEU A 334 1.82 -10.58 10.73
CA LEU A 334 1.20 -9.30 10.40
C LEU A 334 0.48 -9.33 9.04
N MET A 335 1.07 -9.97 8.03
CA MET A 335 0.41 -10.23 6.75
C MET A 335 -0.85 -11.07 6.89
N MET A 336 -0.84 -12.07 7.79
CA MET A 336 -2.04 -12.87 8.06
C MET A 336 -3.13 -12.04 8.75
N VAL A 337 -2.75 -11.17 9.68
CA VAL A 337 -3.67 -10.21 10.31
C VAL A 337 -4.24 -9.25 9.28
N GLU A 338 -3.41 -8.73 8.36
CA GLU A 338 -3.85 -7.83 7.29
C GLU A 338 -4.83 -8.50 6.35
N LEU A 339 -4.52 -9.70 5.87
CA LEU A 339 -5.42 -10.47 5.01
C LEU A 339 -6.74 -10.78 5.71
N GLY A 340 -6.73 -10.80 7.04
CA GLY A 340 -7.86 -11.26 7.83
C GLY A 340 -8.12 -12.75 7.58
N ARG A 341 -9.32 -13.22 7.92
CA ARG A 341 -9.73 -14.57 7.50
C ARG A 341 -9.79 -14.59 5.98
N PRO A 342 -9.15 -15.56 5.31
CA PRO A 342 -9.18 -15.68 3.86
C PRO A 342 -10.62 -15.55 3.38
N ARG A 343 -10.90 -14.45 2.69
CA ARG A 343 -12.22 -14.17 2.18
C ARG A 343 -12.37 -14.88 0.85
N ASP A 344 -13.45 -15.59 0.68
CA ASP A 344 -13.85 -16.07 -0.62
C ASP A 344 -14.29 -14.84 -1.46
N LEU A 345 -13.44 -14.43 -2.39
CA LEU A 345 -13.68 -13.27 -3.25
C LEU A 345 -14.88 -13.46 -4.20
N SER A 346 -15.38 -14.71 -4.32
CA SER A 346 -16.62 -14.98 -5.05
C SER A 346 -17.88 -14.62 -4.25
N VAL A 347 -17.74 -14.40 -2.93
CA VAL A 347 -18.84 -13.96 -2.07
C VAL A 347 -18.93 -12.45 -2.06
N PRO A 348 -20.11 -11.85 -2.30
CA PRO A 348 -20.30 -10.41 -2.21
C PRO A 348 -19.89 -9.84 -0.86
N LEU A 349 -19.40 -8.59 -0.87
CA LEU A 349 -19.07 -7.86 0.35
C LEU A 349 -20.36 -7.56 1.13
N SER A 350 -20.49 -8.09 2.34
CA SER A 350 -21.59 -7.72 3.22
C SER A 350 -21.40 -6.31 3.82
N CYS A 351 -22.47 -5.67 4.25
CA CYS A 351 -22.36 -4.42 5.00
C CYS A 351 -21.55 -4.55 6.28
N HIS A 352 -21.73 -5.64 6.98
CA HIS A 352 -20.99 -5.93 8.20
C HIS A 352 -19.48 -5.99 7.92
N ASP A 353 -19.09 -6.62 6.81
CA ASP A 353 -17.68 -6.65 6.38
C ASP A 353 -17.19 -5.25 5.99
N ALA A 354 -17.98 -4.47 5.28
CA ALA A 354 -17.65 -3.09 4.92
C ALA A 354 -17.43 -2.22 6.16
N ILE A 355 -18.34 -2.28 7.15
CA ILE A 355 -18.22 -1.55 8.42
C ILE A 355 -16.95 -1.95 9.16
N ARG A 356 -16.68 -3.26 9.28
CA ARG A 356 -15.49 -3.79 9.95
C ARG A 356 -14.19 -3.34 9.29
N GLU A 357 -14.16 -3.37 7.96
CA GLU A 357 -13.00 -2.91 7.19
C GLU A 357 -12.79 -1.41 7.34
N MET A 358 -13.87 -0.63 7.38
CA MET A 358 -13.78 0.81 7.61
C MET A 358 -13.27 1.19 9.00
N GLU A 359 -13.67 0.45 10.03
CA GLU A 359 -13.12 0.63 11.37
C GLU A 359 -11.62 0.31 11.41
N ARG A 360 -11.19 -0.72 10.68
CA ARG A 360 -9.79 -1.07 10.51
C ARG A 360 -9.01 0.04 9.83
N VAL A 361 -9.49 0.54 8.70
CA VAL A 361 -8.90 1.66 7.97
C VAL A 361 -8.79 2.92 8.83
N ARG A 362 -9.79 3.22 9.66
CA ARG A 362 -9.73 4.35 10.61
C ARG A 362 -8.61 4.18 11.63
N ARG A 363 -8.44 2.96 12.18
CA ARG A 363 -7.32 2.67 13.10
C ARG A 363 -5.97 2.86 12.41
N TRP A 364 -5.81 2.34 11.20
CA TRP A 364 -4.59 2.53 10.42
C TRP A 364 -4.27 4.00 10.19
N SER A 365 -5.26 4.78 9.80
CA SER A 365 -5.10 6.21 9.57
C SER A 365 -4.70 6.98 10.84
N ALA A 366 -5.16 6.53 12.01
CA ALA A 366 -4.88 7.19 13.28
C ALA A 366 -3.49 6.85 13.85
N THR A 367 -3.04 5.60 13.70
CA THR A 367 -1.83 5.10 14.39
C THR A 367 -0.72 4.64 13.46
N GLY A 368 -0.95 4.63 12.15
CA GLY A 368 -0.14 3.94 11.15
C GLY A 368 -0.54 2.46 11.03
N GLU A 369 -0.43 1.92 9.82
CA GLU A 369 -0.79 0.55 9.50
C GLU A 369 -0.06 -0.47 10.38
N LEU A 370 1.27 -0.38 10.45
CA LEU A 370 2.10 -1.33 11.21
C LEU A 370 1.77 -1.35 12.70
N SER A 371 1.52 -0.17 13.30
CA SER A 371 1.13 -0.07 14.71
C SER A 371 -0.25 -0.67 14.96
N ALA A 372 -1.20 -0.43 14.07
CA ALA A 372 -2.54 -1.01 14.15
C ALA A 372 -2.51 -2.53 13.99
N LEU A 373 -1.75 -3.05 13.01
CA LEU A 373 -1.59 -4.50 12.81
C LEU A 373 -0.91 -5.18 14.00
N ARG A 374 0.12 -4.56 14.58
CA ARG A 374 0.74 -5.06 15.82
C ARG A 374 -0.24 -5.07 16.99
N MET A 375 -1.12 -4.10 17.08
CA MET A 375 -2.19 -4.09 18.09
C MET A 375 -3.21 -5.21 17.83
N GLU A 376 -3.65 -5.39 16.60
CA GLU A 376 -4.56 -6.48 16.21
C GLU A 376 -3.92 -7.84 16.46
N LEU A 377 -2.65 -8.02 16.14
CA LEU A 377 -1.88 -9.23 16.44
C LEU A 377 -1.92 -9.56 17.93
N ARG A 378 -1.66 -8.59 18.82
CA ARG A 378 -1.71 -8.78 20.27
C ARG A 378 -3.11 -9.12 20.80
N THR A 379 -4.16 -8.64 20.15
CA THR A 379 -5.56 -8.83 20.57
C THR A 379 -6.25 -10.01 19.88
N SER A 380 -5.61 -10.64 18.90
CA SER A 380 -6.18 -11.76 18.12
C SER A 380 -6.42 -13.03 18.96
N GLY A 381 -5.71 -13.17 20.09
CA GLY A 381 -5.69 -14.40 20.89
C GLY A 381 -4.85 -15.53 20.28
N LEU A 382 -4.23 -15.32 19.12
CA LEU A 382 -3.33 -16.26 18.45
C LEU A 382 -1.87 -15.83 18.63
N SER A 383 -0.97 -16.81 18.66
CA SER A 383 0.46 -16.54 18.72
C SER A 383 1.00 -16.07 17.35
N VAL A 384 2.15 -15.40 17.37
CA VAL A 384 2.89 -15.04 16.14
C VAL A 384 3.17 -16.27 15.29
N GLU A 385 3.53 -17.38 15.91
CA GLU A 385 3.87 -18.65 15.25
C GLU A 385 2.66 -19.25 14.53
N GLU A 386 1.49 -19.25 15.18
CA GLU A 386 0.25 -19.77 14.58
C GLU A 386 -0.17 -18.94 13.36
N LEU A 387 -0.13 -17.60 13.47
CA LEU A 387 -0.49 -16.73 12.37
C LEU A 387 0.54 -16.79 11.23
N ALA A 388 1.83 -16.86 11.54
CA ALA A 388 2.86 -17.02 10.52
C ALA A 388 2.69 -18.33 9.75
N THR A 389 2.41 -19.44 10.45
CA THR A 389 2.14 -20.74 9.82
C THR A 389 0.89 -20.69 8.91
N GLN A 390 -0.17 -20.01 9.34
CA GLN A 390 -1.37 -19.81 8.51
C GLN A 390 -1.07 -19.02 7.26
N TYR A 391 -0.26 -17.95 7.37
CA TYR A 391 0.16 -17.15 6.22
C TYR A 391 0.96 -17.97 5.20
N GLU A 392 1.96 -18.73 5.66
CA GLU A 392 2.79 -19.57 4.80
C GLU A 392 1.96 -20.63 4.05
N GLN A 393 0.98 -21.24 4.72
CA GLN A 393 0.05 -22.18 4.10
C GLN A 393 -0.82 -21.51 3.04
N TRP A 394 -1.33 -20.32 3.34
CA TRP A 394 -2.11 -19.51 2.40
C TRP A 394 -1.27 -19.12 1.18
N GLU A 395 -0.05 -18.60 1.38
CA GLU A 395 0.87 -18.18 0.32
C GLU A 395 1.23 -19.35 -0.61
N ALA A 396 1.53 -20.52 -0.05
CA ALA A 396 1.80 -21.75 -0.81
C ALA A 396 0.59 -22.17 -1.65
N SER A 397 -0.62 -22.10 -1.09
CA SER A 397 -1.86 -22.39 -1.80
C SER A 397 -2.14 -21.39 -2.93
N ALA A 398 -2.01 -20.10 -2.66
CA ALA A 398 -2.20 -19.03 -3.65
C ALA A 398 -1.21 -19.17 -4.82
N SER A 399 0.07 -19.39 -4.52
CA SER A 399 1.13 -19.60 -5.52
C SER A 399 0.89 -20.82 -6.41
N SER A 400 0.31 -21.89 -5.86
CA SER A 400 -0.04 -23.09 -6.63
C SER A 400 -1.18 -22.84 -7.61
N LYS A 401 -2.21 -22.09 -7.20
CA LYS A 401 -3.35 -21.70 -8.05
C LYS A 401 -2.90 -20.81 -9.22
N VAL A 402 -2.05 -19.82 -8.95
CA VAL A 402 -1.50 -18.93 -9.98
C VAL A 402 -0.71 -19.71 -11.03
N ARG A 403 0.14 -20.65 -10.59
CA ARG A 403 0.91 -21.52 -11.50
C ARG A 403 0.01 -22.41 -12.35
N ALA A 404 -1.03 -22.99 -11.76
CA ALA A 404 -2.00 -23.81 -12.49
C ALA A 404 -2.75 -22.99 -13.55
N ALA A 405 -3.21 -21.78 -13.21
CA ALA A 405 -3.87 -20.88 -14.14
C ALA A 405 -2.94 -20.45 -15.30
N ALA A 406 -1.68 -20.14 -15.02
CA ALA A 406 -0.70 -19.79 -16.05
C ALA A 406 -0.43 -20.96 -17.02
N GLN A 407 -0.38 -22.20 -16.51
CA GLN A 407 -0.22 -23.40 -17.36
C GLN A 407 -1.43 -23.64 -18.26
N GLN A 408 -2.66 -23.39 -17.78
CA GLN A 408 -3.87 -23.50 -18.60
C GLN A 408 -3.96 -22.44 -19.69
N ALA A 409 -3.45 -21.22 -19.44
CA ALA A 409 -3.44 -20.14 -20.43
C ALA A 409 -2.43 -20.34 -21.57
N THR A 410 -1.50 -21.29 -21.41
CA THR A 410 -0.46 -21.62 -22.43
C THR A 410 -0.80 -22.89 -23.26
N GLN A 411 -1.90 -23.55 -22.95
CA GLN A 411 -2.47 -24.67 -23.72
C GLN A 411 -3.60 -24.21 -24.63
#